data_47540fe37fd033b13733f5d2e71a5c36
#
_entry.id   47540fe37fd033b13733f5d2e71a5c36
#
_cell.length_a   1.000
_cell.length_b   1.000
_cell.length_c   1.000
_cell.angle_alpha   90.00
_cell.angle_beta   90.00
_cell.angle_gamma   90.00
#
_symmetry.space_group_name_H-M   'P 1'
#
loop_
_entity.id
_entity.type
_entity.pdbx_description
1 polymer ?
#
loop_
_entity_poly.entity_id
_entity_poly.type
_entity_poly.pdbx_seq_one_letter_code
_entity_poly.pdbx_strand_id
1 'polypeptide(L)'
;MSAPIATDALIIGAGPVGLFQAFQLGLQDIRCHIVDSLPHPGGQCTELYGDKPIYDIPGLPRCTGKELIERLQTQVKPFAPVFHGGHSVSHLTPQAEGFAVETAQGLHFETRNVVIAAGVGAFEPRQLPAADFKPLRGSQVFFAGQDPSVFAGQACLVVGGDATAIEAALQLCELTGPDAPTQVGLMHRRDVWDAEPALIERMRQCVAQGQMQLLIGQPLGPQLQDGHMKAMDWVNSAGETQTLTCDAVWAQLGLSPQLGALAQWGLAMQRKQLAVDSATFATSVPGIFAVGDINTYPGKQKLIVCGFHEATLSAFAIAARLRPGQKTSLQYTTTSSHLHRLLGVDGR
;
A
#
# COMPACT_ATOMS: atom_id res chain seq x y z
N MET A 1 -13.53 18.72 -17.48
CA MET A 1 -13.27 17.32 -17.09
C MET A 1 -12.61 16.65 -18.28
N SER A 2 -11.51 15.92 -18.09
CA SER A 2 -10.89 15.11 -19.16
C SER A 2 -11.85 13.99 -19.58
N ALA A 3 -11.76 13.56 -20.85
CA ALA A 3 -12.55 12.41 -21.31
C ALA A 3 -12.17 11.15 -20.50
N PRO A 4 -13.15 10.27 -20.20
CA PRO A 4 -12.87 9.04 -19.46
C PRO A 4 -11.94 8.12 -20.24
N ILE A 5 -11.10 7.41 -19.51
CA ILE A 5 -10.15 6.42 -20.06
C ILE A 5 -10.90 5.12 -20.27
N ALA A 6 -11.08 4.71 -21.53
CA ALA A 6 -11.76 3.46 -21.87
C ALA A 6 -10.78 2.28 -21.86
N THR A 7 -11.18 1.17 -21.21
CA THR A 7 -10.38 -0.06 -21.13
C THR A 7 -11.26 -1.32 -21.04
N ASP A 8 -10.73 -2.48 -21.43
CA ASP A 8 -11.46 -3.76 -21.29
C ASP A 8 -11.46 -4.25 -19.82
N ALA A 9 -10.38 -3.97 -19.09
CA ALA A 9 -10.25 -4.30 -17.69
C ALA A 9 -9.46 -3.24 -16.92
N LEU A 10 -9.92 -2.90 -15.72
CA LEU A 10 -9.19 -2.07 -14.77
C LEU A 10 -8.75 -2.92 -13.59
N ILE A 11 -7.45 -2.95 -13.31
CA ILE A 11 -6.87 -3.64 -12.16
C ILE A 11 -6.64 -2.60 -11.05
N ILE A 12 -7.13 -2.89 -9.85
CA ILE A 12 -6.95 -2.06 -8.66
C ILE A 12 -5.93 -2.74 -7.75
N GLY A 13 -4.73 -2.19 -7.71
CA GLY A 13 -3.58 -2.73 -6.99
C GLY A 13 -2.48 -3.24 -7.91
N ALA A 14 -1.26 -2.71 -7.77
CA ALA A 14 -0.05 -3.07 -8.51
C ALA A 14 0.94 -3.91 -7.69
N GLY A 15 0.45 -4.67 -6.72
CA GLY A 15 1.23 -5.67 -6.02
C GLY A 15 1.60 -6.85 -6.94
N PRO A 16 2.31 -7.88 -6.45
CA PRO A 16 2.75 -9.00 -7.28
C PRO A 16 1.59 -9.68 -8.03
N VAL A 17 0.44 -9.83 -7.38
CA VAL A 17 -0.74 -10.46 -7.99
C VAL A 17 -1.38 -9.56 -9.05
N GLY A 18 -1.45 -8.24 -8.84
CA GLY A 18 -1.96 -7.29 -9.83
C GLY A 18 -1.11 -7.21 -11.08
N LEU A 19 0.23 -7.22 -10.94
CA LEU A 19 1.16 -7.28 -12.06
C LEU A 19 1.01 -8.58 -12.84
N PHE A 20 0.91 -9.71 -12.15
CA PHE A 20 0.69 -11.00 -12.81
C PHE A 20 -0.70 -11.11 -13.44
N GLN A 21 -1.72 -10.47 -12.85
CA GLN A 21 -3.06 -10.35 -13.46
C GLN A 21 -3.00 -9.62 -14.80
N ALA A 22 -2.26 -8.52 -14.89
CA ALA A 22 -2.08 -7.81 -16.16
C ALA A 22 -1.38 -8.68 -17.20
N PHE A 23 -0.37 -9.47 -16.81
CA PHE A 23 0.27 -10.45 -17.68
C PHE A 23 -0.73 -11.50 -18.20
N GLN A 24 -1.54 -12.06 -17.31
CA GLN A 24 -2.54 -13.08 -17.68
C GLN A 24 -3.64 -12.51 -18.59
N LEU A 25 -4.07 -11.27 -18.37
CA LEU A 25 -5.00 -10.59 -19.28
C LEU A 25 -4.37 -10.35 -20.65
N GLY A 26 -3.09 -9.96 -20.69
CA GLY A 26 -2.35 -9.81 -21.94
C GLY A 26 -2.25 -11.10 -22.74
N LEU A 27 -2.04 -12.26 -22.11
CA LEU A 27 -2.09 -13.58 -22.75
C LEU A 27 -3.48 -13.92 -23.33
N GLN A 28 -4.54 -13.28 -22.82
CA GLN A 28 -5.90 -13.39 -23.35
C GLN A 28 -6.22 -12.28 -24.39
N ASP A 29 -5.22 -11.49 -24.83
CA ASP A 29 -5.41 -10.33 -25.71
C ASP A 29 -6.46 -9.34 -25.17
N ILE A 30 -6.36 -9.02 -23.88
CA ILE A 30 -7.21 -8.08 -23.16
C ILE A 30 -6.35 -6.91 -22.66
N ARG A 31 -6.69 -5.71 -23.12
CA ARG A 31 -6.04 -4.49 -22.66
C ARG A 31 -6.49 -4.12 -21.26
N CYS A 32 -5.53 -3.72 -20.43
CA CYS A 32 -5.83 -3.30 -19.07
C CYS A 32 -5.04 -2.06 -18.64
N HIS A 33 -5.63 -1.33 -17.71
CA HIS A 33 -4.98 -0.30 -16.92
C HIS A 33 -4.82 -0.79 -15.48
N ILE A 34 -3.78 -0.33 -14.80
CA ILE A 34 -3.51 -0.64 -13.39
C ILE A 34 -3.54 0.67 -12.62
N VAL A 35 -4.33 0.72 -11.55
CA VAL A 35 -4.40 1.86 -10.62
C VAL A 35 -3.88 1.41 -9.25
N ASP A 36 -3.00 2.19 -8.64
CA ASP A 36 -2.51 1.95 -7.28
C ASP A 36 -2.40 3.26 -6.50
N SER A 37 -2.71 3.21 -5.21
CA SER A 37 -2.54 4.33 -4.29
C SER A 37 -1.06 4.69 -4.03
N LEU A 38 -0.16 3.72 -4.18
CA LEU A 38 1.28 3.95 -4.14
C LEU A 38 1.77 4.55 -5.46
N PRO A 39 2.78 5.43 -5.43
CA PRO A 39 3.33 6.04 -6.65
C PRO A 39 4.13 5.05 -7.51
N HIS A 40 4.48 3.90 -6.99
CA HIS A 40 5.26 2.84 -7.66
C HIS A 40 4.62 1.47 -7.45
N PRO A 41 4.82 0.52 -8.39
CA PRO A 41 4.37 -0.86 -8.22
C PRO A 41 5.09 -1.59 -7.10
N GLY A 42 4.41 -2.61 -6.53
CA GLY A 42 5.02 -3.53 -5.57
C GLY A 42 4.14 -3.87 -4.38
N GLY A 43 3.34 -2.90 -3.89
CA GLY A 43 2.45 -3.10 -2.75
C GLY A 43 3.20 -3.61 -1.51
N GLN A 44 2.71 -4.67 -0.85
CA GLN A 44 3.33 -5.23 0.35
C GLN A 44 4.79 -5.66 0.12
N CYS A 45 5.13 -6.13 -1.09
CA CYS A 45 6.48 -6.61 -1.39
C CYS A 45 7.53 -5.50 -1.31
N THR A 46 7.19 -4.28 -1.69
CA THR A 46 8.10 -3.14 -1.61
C THR A 46 8.01 -2.42 -0.26
N GLU A 47 6.78 -2.24 0.26
CA GLU A 47 6.55 -1.41 1.45
C GLU A 47 6.89 -2.10 2.77
N LEU A 48 6.69 -3.42 2.87
CA LEU A 48 6.81 -4.12 4.15
C LEU A 48 8.03 -5.03 4.24
N TYR A 49 8.51 -5.56 3.11
CA TYR A 49 9.60 -6.54 3.11
C TYR A 49 10.45 -6.50 1.83
N GLY A 50 10.70 -5.29 1.30
CA GLY A 50 11.41 -5.08 0.05
C GLY A 50 12.76 -5.79 -0.05
N ASP A 51 13.53 -5.83 1.03
CA ASP A 51 14.86 -6.43 1.09
C ASP A 51 14.87 -7.81 1.79
N LYS A 52 13.71 -8.27 2.32
CA LYS A 52 13.62 -9.58 2.96
C LYS A 52 13.56 -10.71 1.92
N PRO A 53 14.23 -11.85 2.17
CA PRO A 53 14.21 -12.98 1.25
C PRO A 53 12.86 -13.70 1.28
N ILE A 54 12.40 -14.11 0.09
CA ILE A 54 11.22 -14.94 -0.17
C ILE A 54 11.72 -16.24 -0.80
N TYR A 55 11.20 -17.39 -0.34
CA TYR A 55 11.67 -18.72 -0.74
C TYR A 55 10.57 -19.58 -1.37
N ASP A 56 9.30 -19.10 -1.39
CA ASP A 56 8.13 -19.88 -1.81
C ASP A 56 7.53 -19.42 -3.15
N ILE A 57 8.35 -18.79 -4.01
CA ILE A 57 7.97 -18.47 -5.38
C ILE A 57 8.43 -19.56 -6.32
N PRO A 58 7.51 -20.26 -7.02
CA PRO A 58 7.87 -21.34 -7.93
C PRO A 58 8.88 -20.91 -8.99
N GLY A 59 9.94 -21.69 -9.15
CA GLY A 59 11.02 -21.41 -10.12
C GLY A 59 12.05 -20.36 -9.64
N LEU A 60 11.85 -19.72 -8.48
CA LEU A 60 12.80 -18.82 -7.85
C LEU A 60 13.20 -19.38 -6.48
N PRO A 61 14.35 -20.08 -6.35
CA PRO A 61 14.78 -20.65 -5.07
C PRO A 61 14.93 -19.62 -3.96
N ARG A 62 15.24 -18.38 -4.32
CA ARG A 62 15.31 -17.22 -3.45
C ARG A 62 15.18 -15.94 -4.29
N CYS A 63 14.40 -15.00 -3.80
CA CYS A 63 14.38 -13.60 -4.28
C CYS A 63 14.03 -12.67 -3.14
N THR A 64 14.30 -11.39 -3.26
CA THR A 64 13.76 -10.36 -2.36
C THR A 64 12.39 -9.87 -2.86
N GLY A 65 11.66 -9.12 -2.03
CA GLY A 65 10.41 -8.50 -2.45
C GLY A 65 10.60 -7.58 -3.67
N LYS A 66 11.65 -6.75 -3.67
CA LYS A 66 12.00 -5.86 -4.80
C LYS A 66 12.33 -6.65 -6.07
N GLU A 67 13.21 -7.66 -5.97
CA GLU A 67 13.59 -8.51 -7.11
C GLU A 67 12.39 -9.22 -7.73
N LEU A 68 11.43 -9.68 -6.92
CA LEU A 68 10.20 -10.28 -7.43
C LEU A 68 9.40 -9.28 -8.26
N ILE A 69 9.23 -8.05 -7.76
CA ILE A 69 8.49 -7.00 -8.46
C ILE A 69 9.17 -6.61 -9.77
N GLU A 70 10.48 -6.44 -9.80
CA GLU A 70 11.25 -6.14 -11.02
C GLU A 70 11.08 -7.24 -12.08
N ARG A 71 11.08 -8.52 -11.68
CA ARG A 71 10.84 -9.65 -12.57
C ARG A 71 9.42 -9.66 -13.13
N LEU A 72 8.41 -9.38 -12.30
CA LEU A 72 7.01 -9.29 -12.74
C LEU A 72 6.77 -8.09 -13.68
N GLN A 73 7.41 -6.95 -13.41
CA GLN A 73 7.37 -5.80 -14.32
C GLN A 73 8.01 -6.13 -15.67
N THR A 74 9.14 -6.85 -15.65
CA THR A 74 9.79 -7.34 -16.89
C THR A 74 8.88 -8.31 -17.63
N GLN A 75 8.21 -9.23 -16.92
CA GLN A 75 7.30 -10.22 -17.50
C GLN A 75 6.07 -9.60 -18.15
N VAL A 76 5.50 -8.55 -17.57
CA VAL A 76 4.30 -7.88 -18.11
C VAL A 76 4.60 -6.89 -19.23
N LYS A 77 5.86 -6.47 -19.37
CA LYS A 77 6.31 -5.43 -20.31
C LYS A 77 5.84 -5.62 -21.76
N PRO A 78 5.78 -6.83 -22.37
CA PRO A 78 5.29 -7.01 -23.74
C PRO A 78 3.86 -6.54 -23.95
N PHE A 79 3.02 -6.57 -22.93
CA PHE A 79 1.61 -6.15 -22.98
C PHE A 79 1.38 -4.67 -22.69
N ALA A 80 2.43 -3.95 -22.24
CA ALA A 80 2.45 -2.52 -21.98
C ALA A 80 1.19 -1.99 -21.25
N PRO A 81 0.78 -2.58 -20.09
CA PRO A 81 -0.33 -2.03 -19.33
C PRO A 81 0.01 -0.61 -18.89
N VAL A 82 -0.99 0.28 -18.89
CA VAL A 82 -0.79 1.66 -18.41
C VAL A 82 -0.93 1.68 -16.89
N PHE A 83 0.12 2.12 -16.22
CA PHE A 83 0.16 2.24 -14.76
C PHE A 83 -0.17 3.67 -14.32
N HIS A 84 -1.11 3.79 -13.36
CA HIS A 84 -1.53 5.04 -12.73
C HIS A 84 -1.21 4.96 -11.23
N GLY A 85 0.00 5.36 -10.87
CA GLY A 85 0.47 5.42 -9.47
C GLY A 85 0.01 6.69 -8.76
N GLY A 86 -0.14 6.60 -7.43
CA GLY A 86 -0.61 7.72 -6.60
C GLY A 86 -2.12 7.99 -6.72
N HIS A 87 -2.89 7.05 -7.27
CA HIS A 87 -4.32 7.18 -7.49
C HIS A 87 -5.11 6.15 -6.67
N SER A 88 -5.92 6.63 -5.73
CA SER A 88 -6.83 5.78 -4.93
C SER A 88 -8.21 5.76 -5.55
N VAL A 89 -8.75 4.59 -5.86
CA VAL A 89 -10.13 4.47 -6.35
C VAL A 89 -11.09 4.85 -5.24
N SER A 90 -11.95 5.82 -5.51
CA SER A 90 -12.94 6.38 -4.57
C SER A 90 -14.37 5.92 -4.87
N HIS A 91 -14.73 5.84 -6.14
CA HIS A 91 -16.09 5.47 -6.57
C HIS A 91 -16.07 4.43 -7.66
N LEU A 92 -17.01 3.50 -7.59
CA LEU A 92 -17.32 2.52 -8.61
C LEU A 92 -18.83 2.51 -8.82
N THR A 93 -19.27 2.86 -10.02
CA THR A 93 -20.67 2.94 -10.39
C THR A 93 -20.98 1.96 -11.53
N PRO A 94 -21.89 1.00 -11.35
CA PRO A 94 -22.34 0.14 -12.45
C PRO A 94 -22.97 0.95 -13.59
N GLN A 95 -22.69 0.54 -14.82
CA GLN A 95 -23.28 1.06 -16.05
C GLN A 95 -23.95 -0.06 -16.84
N ALA A 96 -24.64 0.28 -17.95
CA ALA A 96 -25.31 -0.71 -18.79
C ALA A 96 -24.34 -1.78 -19.33
N GLU A 97 -23.11 -1.40 -19.67
CA GLU A 97 -22.08 -2.30 -20.18
C GLU A 97 -20.74 -2.12 -19.42
N GLY A 98 -20.75 -2.37 -18.12
CA GLY A 98 -19.52 -2.29 -17.33
C GLY A 98 -19.62 -1.31 -16.16
N PHE A 99 -18.57 -0.52 -15.97
CA PHE A 99 -18.42 0.32 -14.76
C PHE A 99 -17.78 1.67 -15.12
N ALA A 100 -18.27 2.73 -14.48
CA ALA A 100 -17.52 3.97 -14.31
C ALA A 100 -16.74 3.89 -13.00
N VAL A 101 -15.44 4.18 -13.06
CA VAL A 101 -14.54 4.15 -11.90
C VAL A 101 -13.83 5.49 -11.78
N GLU A 102 -13.86 6.07 -10.59
CA GLU A 102 -13.25 7.36 -10.30
C GLU A 102 -12.18 7.23 -9.22
N THR A 103 -11.11 7.98 -9.37
CA THR A 103 -10.08 8.10 -8.34
C THR A 103 -10.25 9.40 -7.55
N ALA A 104 -9.80 9.41 -6.30
CA ALA A 104 -9.80 10.62 -5.47
C ALA A 104 -8.97 11.77 -6.07
N GLN A 105 -8.04 11.45 -6.97
CA GLN A 105 -7.18 12.40 -7.69
C GLN A 105 -7.75 12.83 -9.04
N GLY A 106 -8.99 12.46 -9.36
CA GLY A 106 -9.75 12.97 -10.51
C GLY A 106 -9.54 12.22 -11.84
N LEU A 107 -8.97 11.01 -11.85
CA LEU A 107 -9.02 10.15 -13.03
C LEU A 107 -10.39 9.46 -13.12
N HIS A 108 -10.90 9.35 -14.35
CA HIS A 108 -12.15 8.69 -14.68
C HIS A 108 -11.88 7.58 -15.68
N PHE A 109 -12.41 6.38 -15.41
CA PHE A 109 -12.32 5.21 -16.26
C PHE A 109 -13.71 4.70 -16.64
N GLU A 110 -13.85 4.24 -17.88
CA GLU A 110 -14.95 3.39 -18.32
C GLU A 110 -14.37 2.01 -18.65
N THR A 111 -14.82 0.99 -17.93
CA THR A 111 -14.27 -0.35 -18.03
C THR A 111 -15.35 -1.42 -18.04
N ARG A 112 -15.13 -2.48 -18.83
CA ARG A 112 -16.07 -3.61 -18.88
C ARG A 112 -15.90 -4.57 -17.73
N ASN A 113 -14.70 -4.64 -17.14
CA ASN A 113 -14.39 -5.50 -16.00
C ASN A 113 -13.48 -4.77 -14.99
N VAL A 114 -13.65 -5.08 -13.71
CA VAL A 114 -12.78 -4.61 -12.63
C VAL A 114 -12.16 -5.82 -11.94
N VAL A 115 -10.83 -5.79 -11.75
CA VAL A 115 -10.12 -6.79 -10.95
C VAL A 115 -9.54 -6.12 -9.71
N ILE A 116 -10.01 -6.52 -8.54
CA ILE A 116 -9.54 -6.01 -7.25
C ILE A 116 -8.37 -6.90 -6.80
N ALA A 117 -7.15 -6.37 -6.93
CA ALA A 117 -5.89 -7.00 -6.48
C ALA A 117 -5.24 -6.18 -5.34
N ALA A 118 -6.08 -5.55 -4.51
CA ALA A 118 -5.69 -4.55 -3.52
C ALA A 118 -5.00 -5.13 -2.25
N GLY A 119 -4.69 -6.43 -2.23
CA GLY A 119 -3.99 -7.07 -1.12
C GLY A 119 -4.76 -6.93 0.20
N VAL A 120 -4.18 -6.24 1.17
CA VAL A 120 -4.83 -5.94 2.46
C VAL A 120 -5.55 -4.58 2.46
N GLY A 121 -5.61 -3.90 1.33
CA GLY A 121 -6.13 -2.55 1.16
C GLY A 121 -5.01 -1.51 0.95
N ALA A 122 -5.40 -0.25 0.78
CA ALA A 122 -4.46 0.85 0.67
C ALA A 122 -3.68 1.02 1.99
N PHE A 123 -2.38 1.27 1.87
CA PHE A 123 -1.54 1.56 3.02
C PHE A 123 -1.67 3.04 3.40
N GLU A 124 -2.29 3.30 4.53
CA GLU A 124 -2.34 4.63 5.12
C GLU A 124 -1.45 4.70 6.36
N PRO A 125 -0.80 5.84 6.62
CA PRO A 125 -0.09 6.04 7.87
C PRO A 125 -1.02 5.81 9.06
N ARG A 126 -0.59 5.02 10.04
CA ARG A 126 -1.33 4.84 11.28
C ARG A 126 -1.45 6.19 11.97
N GLN A 127 -2.66 6.50 12.40
CA GLN A 127 -2.98 7.76 13.02
C GLN A 127 -2.60 7.78 14.50
N LEU A 128 -2.32 8.98 15.02
CA LEU A 128 -2.26 9.21 16.45
C LEU A 128 -3.64 8.92 17.09
N PRO A 129 -3.68 8.47 18.36
CA PRO A 129 -4.92 7.96 18.97
C PRO A 129 -6.05 8.99 19.04
N ALA A 130 -5.74 10.25 19.37
CA ALA A 130 -6.74 11.28 19.54
C ALA A 130 -7.18 11.90 18.20
N ALA A 131 -8.50 12.11 18.07
CA ALA A 131 -9.08 12.72 16.88
C ALA A 131 -8.62 14.18 16.68
N ASP A 132 -8.27 14.86 17.76
CA ASP A 132 -7.84 16.28 17.76
C ASP A 132 -6.51 16.54 17.05
N PHE A 133 -5.74 15.48 16.74
CA PHE A 133 -4.57 15.57 15.87
C PHE A 133 -4.92 15.67 14.38
N LYS A 134 -6.14 15.31 13.97
CA LYS A 134 -6.53 15.28 12.55
C LYS A 134 -6.44 16.66 11.87
N PRO A 135 -6.91 17.77 12.46
CA PRO A 135 -6.81 19.09 11.84
C PRO A 135 -5.39 19.58 11.65
N LEU A 136 -4.43 19.04 12.41
CA LEU A 136 -3.02 19.44 12.40
C LEU A 136 -2.18 18.71 11.33
N ARG A 137 -2.77 17.79 10.57
CA ARG A 137 -2.05 17.02 9.55
C ARG A 137 -1.53 17.94 8.44
N GLY A 138 -0.26 17.74 8.08
CA GLY A 138 0.43 18.52 7.05
C GLY A 138 0.88 19.90 7.51
N SER A 139 0.52 20.32 8.74
CA SER A 139 0.98 21.58 9.34
C SER A 139 1.84 21.39 10.60
N GLN A 140 1.42 20.52 11.52
CA GLN A 140 2.14 20.22 12.76
C GLN A 140 2.18 18.71 13.08
N VAL A 141 1.42 17.90 12.35
CA VAL A 141 1.48 16.43 12.43
C VAL A 141 1.85 15.87 11.07
N PHE A 142 3.01 15.24 11.01
CA PHE A 142 3.64 14.70 9.82
C PHE A 142 3.82 13.19 9.93
N PHE A 143 3.96 12.52 8.80
CA PHE A 143 4.13 11.07 8.70
C PHE A 143 5.43 10.71 7.97
N ALA A 144 5.70 9.43 7.76
CA ALA A 144 6.88 8.96 7.06
C ALA A 144 7.09 9.64 5.69
N GLY A 145 8.36 9.81 5.29
CA GLY A 145 8.72 10.47 4.03
C GLY A 145 8.76 12.00 4.08
N GLN A 146 8.62 12.59 5.26
CA GLN A 146 8.74 14.04 5.45
C GLN A 146 10.21 14.48 5.44
N ASP A 147 10.49 15.64 4.83
CA ASP A 147 11.80 16.30 4.91
C ASP A 147 12.02 16.81 6.34
N PRO A 148 13.13 16.47 7.00
CA PRO A 148 13.43 16.91 8.35
C PRO A 148 13.54 18.44 8.53
N SER A 149 13.83 19.19 7.48
CA SER A 149 13.94 20.65 7.52
C SER A 149 12.64 21.37 7.95
N VAL A 150 11.48 20.70 7.79
CA VAL A 150 10.19 21.26 8.25
C VAL A 150 10.12 21.42 9.77
N PHE A 151 10.99 20.75 10.52
CA PHE A 151 11.03 20.80 11.98
C PHE A 151 12.02 21.85 12.52
N ALA A 152 12.63 22.63 11.64
CA ALA A 152 13.59 23.68 12.01
C ALA A 152 12.99 24.66 13.03
N GLY A 153 13.73 24.91 14.12
CA GLY A 153 13.32 25.83 15.18
C GLY A 153 12.13 25.37 16.03
N GLN A 154 11.65 24.15 15.89
CA GLN A 154 10.48 23.60 16.59
C GLN A 154 10.86 22.58 17.68
N ALA A 155 10.04 22.49 18.73
CA ALA A 155 10.08 21.35 19.64
C ALA A 155 9.37 20.15 18.97
N CYS A 156 10.14 19.17 18.50
CA CYS A 156 9.66 18.04 17.72
C CYS A 156 9.58 16.75 18.54
N LEU A 157 8.46 16.06 18.44
CA LEU A 157 8.28 14.72 19.00
C LEU A 157 8.14 13.67 17.89
N VAL A 158 9.07 12.71 17.85
CA VAL A 158 8.92 11.49 17.05
C VAL A 158 8.14 10.45 17.84
N VAL A 159 7.09 9.87 17.24
CA VAL A 159 6.26 8.85 17.88
C VAL A 159 6.34 7.56 17.09
N GLY A 160 6.90 6.50 17.66
CA GLY A 160 7.05 5.19 17.04
C GLY A 160 7.94 4.26 17.83
N GLY A 161 8.06 3.00 17.45
CA GLY A 161 8.80 1.99 18.21
C GLY A 161 9.64 1.04 17.35
N ASP A 162 9.83 1.33 16.08
CA ASP A 162 10.62 0.56 15.12
C ASP A 162 11.89 1.32 14.67
N ALA A 163 12.68 0.70 13.81
CA ALA A 163 13.89 1.30 13.27
C ALA A 163 13.63 2.67 12.64
N THR A 164 12.53 2.84 11.91
CA THR A 164 12.22 4.11 11.22
C THR A 164 11.99 5.26 12.19
N ALA A 165 11.39 5.00 13.34
CA ALA A 165 11.20 6.01 14.39
C ALA A 165 12.53 6.42 15.03
N ILE A 166 13.41 5.46 15.31
CA ILE A 166 14.74 5.74 15.86
C ILE A 166 15.58 6.53 14.86
N GLU A 167 15.62 6.11 13.58
CA GLU A 167 16.34 6.82 12.52
C GLU A 167 15.85 8.25 12.33
N ALA A 168 14.54 8.47 12.31
CA ALA A 168 13.94 9.80 12.23
C ALA A 168 14.37 10.70 13.40
N ALA A 169 14.34 10.18 14.63
CA ALA A 169 14.76 10.93 15.79
C ALA A 169 16.26 11.24 15.78
N LEU A 170 17.11 10.28 15.40
CA LEU A 170 18.56 10.49 15.25
C LEU A 170 18.85 11.53 14.15
N GLN A 171 18.16 11.46 13.02
CA GLN A 171 18.30 12.43 11.93
C GLN A 171 18.03 13.86 12.41
N LEU A 172 17.00 14.06 13.23
CA LEU A 172 16.71 15.37 13.82
C LEU A 172 17.81 15.83 14.78
N CYS A 173 18.41 14.94 15.55
CA CYS A 173 19.53 15.26 16.45
C CYS A 173 20.83 15.62 15.71
N GLU A 174 21.00 15.16 14.47
CA GLU A 174 22.18 15.43 13.63
C GLU A 174 22.09 16.80 12.93
N LEU A 175 20.89 17.42 12.86
CA LEU A 175 20.72 18.75 12.31
C LEU A 175 21.38 19.82 13.21
N THR A 176 22.02 20.80 12.58
CA THR A 176 22.74 21.86 13.27
C THR A 176 22.40 23.23 12.68
N GLY A 177 22.65 24.29 13.44
CA GLY A 177 22.44 25.65 12.99
C GLY A 177 20.94 26.01 12.85
N PRO A 178 20.56 26.78 11.82
CA PRO A 178 19.19 27.26 11.67
C PRO A 178 18.17 26.15 11.33
N ASP A 179 18.66 25.01 10.84
CA ASP A 179 17.80 23.88 10.45
C ASP A 179 17.51 22.92 11.63
N ALA A 180 18.20 23.10 12.76
CA ALA A 180 18.03 22.26 13.94
C ALA A 180 16.69 22.50 14.63
N PRO A 181 15.98 21.45 15.10
CA PRO A 181 14.88 21.60 16.04
C PRO A 181 15.40 22.16 17.38
N THR A 182 14.54 22.83 18.12
CA THR A 182 14.88 23.34 19.46
C THR A 182 14.93 22.24 20.51
N GLN A 183 14.16 21.17 20.28
CA GLN A 183 14.08 20.00 21.14
C GLN A 183 13.68 18.78 20.31
N VAL A 184 14.29 17.63 20.59
CA VAL A 184 13.92 16.32 20.00
C VAL A 184 13.45 15.38 21.10
N GLY A 185 12.23 14.85 20.95
CA GLY A 185 11.71 13.77 21.77
C GLY A 185 11.47 12.52 20.93
N LEU A 186 11.68 11.34 21.52
CA LEU A 186 11.25 10.05 20.97
C LEU A 186 10.30 9.39 21.96
N MET A 187 9.08 9.08 21.51
CA MET A 187 8.05 8.47 22.34
C MET A 187 7.65 7.10 21.82
N HIS A 188 7.66 6.12 22.71
CA HIS A 188 7.06 4.81 22.47
C HIS A 188 6.34 4.31 23.72
N ARG A 189 5.27 3.52 23.53
CA ARG A 189 4.45 2.99 24.64
C ARG A 189 5.17 2.06 25.60
N ARG A 190 6.28 1.45 25.20
CA ARG A 190 7.10 0.52 25.99
C ARG A 190 8.56 0.70 25.65
N ASP A 191 9.46 0.42 26.58
CA ASP A 191 10.90 0.45 26.33
C ASP A 191 11.39 -0.87 25.67
N VAL A 192 10.73 -1.22 24.55
CA VAL A 192 11.05 -2.38 23.71
C VAL A 192 11.01 -1.91 22.27
N TRP A 193 12.10 -2.07 21.53
CA TRP A 193 12.33 -1.48 20.23
C TRP A 193 12.49 -2.55 19.15
N ASP A 194 11.77 -2.40 18.03
CA ASP A 194 11.89 -3.27 16.87
C ASP A 194 12.93 -2.70 15.90
N ALA A 195 14.21 -2.85 16.26
CA ALA A 195 15.36 -2.35 15.53
C ALA A 195 16.62 -3.15 15.82
N GLU A 196 17.63 -3.01 14.97
CA GLU A 196 18.95 -3.60 15.19
C GLU A 196 19.61 -3.07 16.48
N PRO A 197 20.32 -3.92 17.24
CA PRO A 197 20.96 -3.53 18.51
C PRO A 197 21.86 -2.30 18.41
N ALA A 198 22.61 -2.16 17.32
CA ALA A 198 23.50 -1.02 17.09
C ALA A 198 22.72 0.31 16.95
N LEU A 199 21.56 0.28 16.33
CA LEU A 199 20.70 1.47 16.20
C LEU A 199 20.09 1.88 17.53
N ILE A 200 19.64 0.90 18.33
CA ILE A 200 19.13 1.14 19.69
C ILE A 200 20.24 1.74 20.57
N GLU A 201 21.45 1.24 20.46
CA GLU A 201 22.59 1.77 21.21
C GLU A 201 22.91 3.22 20.86
N ARG A 202 22.91 3.59 19.55
CA ARG A 202 23.05 5.00 19.11
C ARG A 202 21.98 5.89 19.72
N MET A 203 20.74 5.47 19.70
CA MET A 203 19.61 6.19 20.29
C MET A 203 19.85 6.41 21.79
N ARG A 204 20.25 5.37 22.53
CA ARG A 204 20.57 5.46 23.96
C ARG A 204 21.72 6.43 24.24
N GLN A 205 22.73 6.46 23.41
CA GLN A 205 23.86 7.40 23.52
C GLN A 205 23.39 8.85 23.32
N CYS A 206 22.53 9.14 22.33
CA CYS A 206 21.94 10.48 22.13
C CYS A 206 21.11 10.93 23.34
N VAL A 207 20.36 10.02 23.95
CA VAL A 207 19.62 10.27 25.21
C VAL A 207 20.59 10.60 26.35
N ALA A 208 21.64 9.79 26.53
CA ALA A 208 22.63 9.99 27.60
C ALA A 208 23.42 11.32 27.44
N GLN A 209 23.61 11.78 26.20
CA GLN A 209 24.23 13.06 25.89
C GLN A 209 23.27 14.26 25.98
N GLY A 210 22.00 14.04 26.30
CA GLY A 210 20.98 15.10 26.40
C GLY A 210 20.53 15.68 25.08
N GLN A 211 20.86 15.05 23.95
CA GLN A 211 20.45 15.49 22.60
C GLN A 211 19.01 15.05 22.26
N MET A 212 18.49 14.05 22.96
CA MET A 212 17.14 13.49 22.76
C MET A 212 16.51 13.17 24.11
N GLN A 213 15.23 13.49 24.26
CA GLN A 213 14.42 13.04 25.38
C GLN A 213 13.69 11.73 25.04
N LEU A 214 13.89 10.70 25.83
CA LEU A 214 13.15 9.45 25.68
C LEU A 214 11.92 9.45 26.57
N LEU A 215 10.73 9.20 25.98
CA LEU A 215 9.43 9.23 26.65
C LEU A 215 8.76 7.86 26.51
N ILE A 216 8.58 7.15 27.63
CA ILE A 216 7.89 5.85 27.61
C ILE A 216 6.43 6.08 28.00
N GLY A 217 5.56 6.08 26.96
CA GLY A 217 4.14 6.40 27.12
C GLY A 217 3.41 6.56 25.79
N GLN A 218 2.24 7.20 25.85
CA GLN A 218 1.38 7.40 24.68
C GLN A 218 0.84 8.84 24.63
N PRO A 219 0.72 9.46 23.43
CA PRO A 219 0.10 10.75 23.27
C PRO A 219 -1.40 10.66 23.59
N LEU A 220 -1.92 11.64 24.32
CA LEU A 220 -3.34 11.78 24.63
C LEU A 220 -4.04 12.82 23.74
N GLY A 221 -3.43 13.98 23.54
CA GLY A 221 -4.01 15.03 22.72
C GLY A 221 -3.16 16.31 22.66
N PRO A 222 -3.34 17.13 21.62
CA PRO A 222 -2.65 18.41 21.50
C PRO A 222 -3.26 19.46 22.43
N GLN A 223 -2.43 20.31 23.02
CA GLN A 223 -2.85 21.57 23.64
C GLN A 223 -2.66 22.70 22.64
N LEU A 224 -3.77 23.31 22.24
CA LEU A 224 -3.79 24.35 21.20
C LEU A 224 -3.79 25.76 21.80
N GLN A 225 -3.01 26.65 21.22
CA GLN A 225 -3.06 28.08 21.44
C GLN A 225 -3.23 28.75 20.07
N ASP A 226 -4.29 29.50 19.89
CA ASP A 226 -4.64 30.17 18.62
C ASP A 226 -4.68 29.21 17.41
N GLY A 227 -5.18 27.99 17.64
CA GLY A 227 -5.28 26.94 16.61
C GLY A 227 -3.99 26.19 16.33
N HIS A 228 -2.88 26.53 16.99
CA HIS A 228 -1.58 25.87 16.85
C HIS A 228 -1.24 25.04 18.09
N MET A 229 -0.70 23.86 17.89
CA MET A 229 -0.19 23.02 18.98
C MET A 229 1.08 23.69 19.57
N LYS A 230 1.09 23.84 20.89
CA LYS A 230 2.23 24.36 21.66
C LYS A 230 2.70 23.37 22.72
N ALA A 231 1.82 22.46 23.09
CA ALA A 231 2.13 21.36 23.99
C ALA A 231 1.27 20.16 23.64
N MET A 232 1.60 19.02 24.24
CA MET A 232 0.88 17.79 24.09
C MET A 232 0.75 17.08 25.45
N ASP A 233 -0.45 16.63 25.76
CA ASP A 233 -0.66 15.75 26.89
C ASP A 233 -0.34 14.29 26.51
N TRP A 234 0.30 13.60 27.40
CA TRP A 234 0.66 12.20 27.24
C TRP A 234 0.56 11.44 28.57
N VAL A 235 0.35 10.13 28.50
CA VAL A 235 0.31 9.25 29.66
C VAL A 235 1.58 8.40 29.71
N ASN A 236 2.27 8.41 30.87
CA ASN A 236 3.47 7.62 31.08
C ASN A 236 3.13 6.15 31.41
N SER A 237 4.16 5.32 31.56
CA SER A 237 4.01 3.88 31.91
C SER A 237 3.39 3.61 33.27
N ALA A 238 3.38 4.61 34.19
CA ALA A 238 2.72 4.53 35.49
C ALA A 238 1.23 4.93 35.42
N GLY A 239 0.73 5.38 34.25
CA GLY A 239 -0.65 5.84 34.08
C GLY A 239 -0.86 7.31 34.49
N GLU A 240 0.21 8.07 34.70
CA GLU A 240 0.14 9.49 35.04
C GLU A 240 0.12 10.35 33.79
N THR A 241 -0.77 11.33 33.76
CA THR A 241 -0.82 12.33 32.69
C THR A 241 0.22 13.41 32.94
N GLN A 242 0.99 13.71 31.90
CA GLN A 242 2.00 14.75 31.87
C GLN A 242 1.83 15.61 30.63
N THR A 243 2.38 16.82 30.64
CA THR A 243 2.38 17.74 29.51
C THR A 243 3.81 17.93 29.02
N LEU A 244 3.99 17.91 27.69
CA LEU A 244 5.27 18.12 27.01
C LEU A 244 5.14 19.31 26.07
N THR A 245 6.12 20.23 26.07
CA THR A 245 6.23 21.25 25.02
C THR A 245 6.43 20.56 23.68
N CYS A 246 5.57 20.85 22.70
CA CYS A 246 5.58 20.18 21.41
C CYS A 246 4.93 21.09 20.36
N ASP A 247 5.72 21.54 19.40
CA ASP A 247 5.25 22.32 18.24
C ASP A 247 4.91 21.43 17.06
N ALA A 248 5.57 20.27 16.94
CA ALA A 248 5.34 19.34 15.83
C ALA A 248 5.49 17.87 16.26
N VAL A 249 4.71 17.00 15.65
CA VAL A 249 4.82 15.55 15.80
C VAL A 249 5.18 14.90 14.48
N TRP A 250 6.22 14.06 14.48
CA TRP A 250 6.57 13.17 13.39
C TRP A 250 6.16 11.75 13.71
N ALA A 251 4.99 11.33 13.22
CA ALA A 251 4.41 10.03 13.51
C ALA A 251 5.03 8.93 12.61
N GLN A 252 5.86 8.07 13.21
CA GLN A 252 6.50 6.90 12.63
C GLN A 252 5.82 5.63 13.17
N LEU A 253 4.50 5.53 13.00
CA LEU A 253 3.68 4.46 13.56
C LEU A 253 3.52 3.28 12.59
N GLY A 254 4.20 3.31 11.45
CA GLY A 254 4.04 2.38 10.36
C GLY A 254 2.72 2.59 9.60
N LEU A 255 2.42 1.66 8.70
CA LEU A 255 1.25 1.69 7.84
C LEU A 255 0.12 0.83 8.40
N SER A 256 -1.11 1.23 8.15
CA SER A 256 -2.31 0.45 8.44
C SER A 256 -3.06 0.16 7.16
N PRO A 257 -3.35 -1.11 6.85
CA PRO A 257 -4.15 -1.44 5.69
C PRO A 257 -5.60 -0.98 5.89
N GLN A 258 -6.11 -0.23 4.93
CA GLN A 258 -7.47 0.28 4.89
C GLN A 258 -8.16 -0.17 3.61
N LEU A 259 -9.36 -0.74 3.73
CA LEU A 259 -10.16 -1.10 2.55
C LEU A 259 -10.72 0.14 1.85
N GLY A 260 -10.79 1.27 2.55
CA GLY A 260 -11.28 2.51 1.98
C GLY A 260 -12.67 2.38 1.36
N ALA A 261 -12.83 2.91 0.15
CA ALA A 261 -14.08 2.89 -0.60
C ALA A 261 -14.54 1.45 -0.99
N LEU A 262 -13.62 0.47 -1.08
CA LEU A 262 -13.95 -0.94 -1.38
C LEU A 262 -15.02 -1.52 -0.47
N ALA A 263 -15.02 -1.13 0.81
CA ALA A 263 -16.00 -1.59 1.78
C ALA A 263 -17.43 -1.07 1.51
N GLN A 264 -17.59 -0.06 0.66
CA GLN A 264 -18.86 0.62 0.36
C GLN A 264 -19.46 0.22 -0.99
N TRP A 265 -18.78 -0.61 -1.80
CA TRP A 265 -19.24 -0.97 -3.15
C TRP A 265 -20.29 -2.07 -3.18
N GLY A 266 -20.83 -2.47 -2.02
CA GLY A 266 -21.91 -3.47 -1.93
C GLY A 266 -21.48 -4.90 -2.29
N LEU A 267 -20.18 -5.18 -2.31
CA LEU A 267 -19.64 -6.52 -2.56
C LEU A 267 -19.82 -7.40 -1.31
N ALA A 268 -20.11 -8.68 -1.51
CA ALA A 268 -20.19 -9.63 -0.42
C ALA A 268 -18.83 -9.78 0.27
N MET A 269 -18.82 -9.61 1.59
CA MET A 269 -17.59 -9.64 2.39
C MET A 269 -17.69 -10.61 3.56
N GLN A 270 -16.55 -11.23 3.90
CA GLN A 270 -16.33 -11.98 5.13
C GLN A 270 -15.08 -11.44 5.82
N ARG A 271 -15.18 -10.95 7.06
CA ARG A 271 -14.04 -10.46 7.87
C ARG A 271 -13.10 -9.47 7.13
N LYS A 272 -13.60 -8.52 6.40
CA LYS A 272 -12.81 -7.57 5.58
C LYS A 272 -12.17 -8.17 4.31
N GLN A 273 -12.60 -9.31 3.86
CA GLN A 273 -12.18 -9.92 2.59
C GLN A 273 -13.38 -10.11 1.68
N LEU A 274 -13.19 -9.96 0.38
CA LEU A 274 -14.22 -10.12 -0.64
C LEU A 274 -14.50 -11.62 -0.87
N ALA A 275 -15.75 -12.03 -0.69
CA ALA A 275 -16.17 -13.38 -1.00
C ALA A 275 -16.20 -13.58 -2.52
N VAL A 276 -15.58 -14.66 -3.02
CA VAL A 276 -15.49 -14.98 -4.44
C VAL A 276 -15.86 -16.43 -4.72
N ASP A 277 -16.32 -16.68 -5.94
CA ASP A 277 -16.39 -18.03 -6.50
C ASP A 277 -14.98 -18.53 -6.80
N SER A 278 -14.57 -19.66 -6.23
CA SER A 278 -13.23 -20.21 -6.37
C SER A 278 -12.89 -20.76 -7.78
N ALA A 279 -13.88 -20.91 -8.65
CA ALA A 279 -13.65 -21.35 -10.03
C ALA A 279 -13.31 -20.21 -10.99
N THR A 280 -13.79 -19.00 -10.69
CA THR A 280 -13.71 -17.83 -11.58
C THR A 280 -13.10 -16.60 -10.92
N PHE A 281 -13.04 -16.59 -9.60
CA PHE A 281 -12.70 -15.44 -8.76
C PHE A 281 -13.61 -14.21 -8.97
N ALA A 282 -14.83 -14.44 -9.50
CA ALA A 282 -15.88 -13.45 -9.57
C ALA A 282 -16.43 -13.15 -8.17
N THR A 283 -16.72 -11.88 -7.92
CA THR A 283 -17.41 -11.41 -6.71
C THR A 283 -18.93 -11.59 -6.83
N SER A 284 -19.69 -11.10 -5.86
CA SER A 284 -21.15 -11.06 -5.90
C SER A 284 -21.72 -10.17 -7.01
N VAL A 285 -20.89 -9.29 -7.62
CA VAL A 285 -21.30 -8.39 -8.70
C VAL A 285 -20.65 -8.84 -10.01
N PRO A 286 -21.47 -9.22 -11.02
CA PRO A 286 -20.96 -9.68 -12.32
C PRO A 286 -20.06 -8.64 -13.00
N GLY A 287 -18.84 -9.06 -13.41
CA GLY A 287 -17.84 -8.17 -14.01
C GLY A 287 -16.83 -7.60 -13.02
N ILE A 288 -17.01 -7.85 -11.72
CA ILE A 288 -16.02 -7.54 -10.69
C ILE A 288 -15.40 -8.84 -10.18
N PHE A 289 -14.08 -8.91 -10.21
CA PHE A 289 -13.27 -10.04 -9.77
C PHE A 289 -12.36 -9.61 -8.61
N ALA A 290 -11.95 -10.55 -7.76
CA ALA A 290 -11.01 -10.24 -6.70
C ALA A 290 -9.97 -11.35 -6.55
N VAL A 291 -8.68 -10.98 -6.54
CA VAL A 291 -7.53 -11.89 -6.53
C VAL A 291 -6.50 -11.46 -5.49
N GLY A 292 -5.74 -12.42 -4.94
CA GLY A 292 -4.75 -12.18 -3.90
C GLY A 292 -5.38 -12.06 -2.51
N ASP A 293 -4.68 -11.41 -1.58
CA ASP A 293 -5.03 -11.38 -0.14
C ASP A 293 -6.36 -10.69 0.18
N ILE A 294 -6.90 -9.92 -0.76
CA ILE A 294 -8.17 -9.20 -0.62
C ILE A 294 -9.37 -10.14 -0.63
N ASN A 295 -9.26 -11.31 -1.26
CA ASN A 295 -10.38 -12.25 -1.40
C ASN A 295 -10.42 -13.34 -0.32
N THR A 296 -11.57 -14.03 -0.25
CA THR A 296 -11.76 -15.22 0.57
C THR A 296 -12.68 -16.22 -0.12
N TYR A 297 -12.37 -17.50 0.05
CA TYR A 297 -13.11 -18.65 -0.39
C TYR A 297 -12.71 -19.88 0.45
N PRO A 298 -13.44 -20.99 0.45
CA PRO A 298 -13.05 -22.21 1.18
C PRO A 298 -11.65 -22.69 0.80
N GLY A 299 -10.76 -22.84 1.79
CA GLY A 299 -9.36 -23.25 1.58
C GLY A 299 -8.40 -22.14 1.19
N LYS A 300 -8.81 -20.87 1.22
CA LYS A 300 -7.93 -19.71 0.92
C LYS A 300 -6.67 -19.71 1.78
N GLN A 301 -5.51 -19.59 1.11
CA GLN A 301 -4.23 -19.27 1.72
C GLN A 301 -3.74 -17.91 1.21
N LYS A 302 -3.21 -17.07 2.11
CA LYS A 302 -2.65 -15.75 1.76
C LYS A 302 -1.18 -15.89 1.37
N LEU A 303 -0.95 -16.53 0.22
CA LEU A 303 0.38 -16.73 -0.38
C LEU A 303 0.39 -16.10 -1.77
N ILE A 304 1.52 -15.55 -2.18
CA ILE A 304 1.69 -14.94 -3.51
C ILE A 304 1.38 -15.95 -4.61
N VAL A 305 1.85 -17.21 -4.45
CA VAL A 305 1.62 -18.30 -5.42
C VAL A 305 0.12 -18.62 -5.60
N CYS A 306 -0.67 -18.57 -4.52
CA CYS A 306 -2.12 -18.74 -4.61
C CYS A 306 -2.75 -17.57 -5.41
N GLY A 307 -2.31 -16.35 -5.16
CA GLY A 307 -2.75 -15.18 -5.92
C GLY A 307 -2.43 -15.27 -7.42
N PHE A 308 -1.31 -15.87 -7.81
CA PHE A 308 -0.97 -16.12 -9.22
C PHE A 308 -1.94 -17.11 -9.88
N HIS A 309 -2.32 -18.18 -9.18
CA HIS A 309 -3.35 -19.10 -9.64
C HIS A 309 -4.71 -18.39 -9.81
N GLU A 310 -5.11 -17.60 -8.84
CA GLU A 310 -6.34 -16.82 -8.86
C GLU A 310 -6.38 -15.85 -10.04
N ALA A 311 -5.27 -15.13 -10.28
CA ALA A 311 -5.12 -14.22 -11.41
C ALA A 311 -5.26 -14.94 -12.76
N THR A 312 -4.75 -16.17 -12.86
CA THR A 312 -4.88 -16.99 -14.07
C THR A 312 -6.35 -17.32 -14.33
N LEU A 313 -7.06 -17.89 -13.37
CA LEU A 313 -8.45 -18.30 -13.57
C LEU A 313 -9.39 -17.10 -13.81
N SER A 314 -9.18 -15.99 -13.11
CA SER A 314 -9.95 -14.76 -13.34
C SER A 314 -9.75 -14.20 -14.75
N ALA A 315 -8.53 -14.28 -15.31
CA ALA A 315 -8.27 -13.82 -16.69
C ALA A 315 -9.05 -14.67 -17.72
N PHE A 316 -9.14 -15.98 -17.54
CA PHE A 316 -9.98 -16.85 -18.39
C PHE A 316 -11.47 -16.51 -18.25
N ALA A 317 -11.95 -16.27 -17.02
CA ALA A 317 -13.33 -15.89 -16.78
C ALA A 317 -13.68 -14.52 -17.42
N ILE A 318 -12.76 -13.54 -17.36
CA ILE A 318 -12.90 -12.24 -18.01
C ILE A 318 -12.93 -12.41 -19.53
N ALA A 319 -12.05 -13.23 -20.10
CA ALA A 319 -12.02 -13.53 -21.54
C ALA A 319 -13.35 -14.12 -22.01
N ALA A 320 -13.89 -15.09 -21.29
CA ALA A 320 -15.20 -15.70 -21.59
C ALA A 320 -16.34 -14.66 -21.50
N ARG A 321 -16.30 -13.75 -20.55
CA ARG A 321 -17.28 -12.67 -20.40
C ARG A 321 -17.21 -11.66 -21.56
N LEU A 322 -16.01 -11.29 -21.99
CA LEU A 322 -15.79 -10.33 -23.08
C LEU A 322 -16.17 -10.90 -24.47
N ARG A 323 -16.09 -12.22 -24.62
CA ARG A 323 -16.32 -12.94 -25.89
C ARG A 323 -17.36 -14.06 -25.70
N PRO A 324 -18.63 -13.70 -25.41
CA PRO A 324 -19.67 -14.68 -25.16
C PRO A 324 -19.88 -15.57 -26.40
N GLY A 325 -20.01 -16.86 -26.17
CA GLY A 325 -20.20 -17.85 -27.24
C GLY A 325 -18.93 -18.29 -27.99
N GLN A 326 -17.80 -17.64 -27.77
CA GLN A 326 -16.52 -18.11 -28.29
C GLN A 326 -15.90 -19.14 -27.32
N LYS A 327 -15.50 -20.32 -27.86
CA LYS A 327 -14.70 -21.26 -27.06
C LYS A 327 -13.31 -20.65 -26.80
N THR A 328 -13.05 -20.32 -25.55
CA THR A 328 -11.69 -19.97 -25.11
C THR A 328 -10.86 -21.25 -25.11
N SER A 329 -10.12 -21.52 -26.20
CA SER A 329 -9.24 -22.68 -26.25
C SER A 329 -7.99 -22.38 -25.44
N LEU A 330 -7.61 -23.34 -24.58
CA LEU A 330 -6.33 -23.27 -23.88
C LEU A 330 -5.19 -23.26 -24.91
N GLN A 331 -4.36 -22.23 -24.86
CA GLN A 331 -3.16 -22.10 -25.66
C GLN A 331 -1.92 -22.20 -24.77
N TYR A 332 -0.90 -22.85 -25.27
CA TYR A 332 0.37 -23.01 -24.55
C TYR A 332 1.41 -22.03 -25.09
N THR A 333 2.06 -21.30 -24.20
CA THR A 333 3.13 -20.34 -24.58
C THR A 333 4.32 -20.98 -25.27
N THR A 334 4.49 -22.30 -25.12
CA THR A 334 5.56 -23.07 -25.76
C THR A 334 5.31 -23.38 -27.24
N THR A 335 4.05 -23.30 -27.72
CA THR A 335 3.69 -23.76 -29.07
C THR A 335 2.78 -22.82 -29.84
N SER A 336 2.11 -21.87 -29.18
CA SER A 336 1.17 -20.97 -29.83
C SER A 336 1.88 -19.80 -30.51
N SER A 337 1.86 -19.75 -31.84
CA SER A 337 2.37 -18.62 -32.61
C SER A 337 1.60 -17.31 -32.30
N HIS A 338 0.32 -17.41 -31.91
CA HIS A 338 -0.44 -16.24 -31.48
C HIS A 338 0.13 -15.64 -30.19
N LEU A 339 0.37 -16.49 -29.17
CA LEU A 339 0.99 -16.04 -27.90
C LEU A 339 2.42 -15.56 -28.10
N HIS A 340 3.19 -16.16 -29.01
CA HIS A 340 4.54 -15.70 -29.34
C HIS A 340 4.51 -14.27 -29.93
N ARG A 341 3.56 -13.96 -30.82
CA ARG A 341 3.38 -12.58 -31.33
C ARG A 341 3.03 -11.60 -30.23
N LEU A 342 2.07 -11.96 -29.34
CA LEU A 342 1.69 -11.11 -28.19
C LEU A 342 2.87 -10.86 -27.23
N LEU A 343 3.72 -11.86 -27.05
CA LEU A 343 4.92 -11.77 -26.21
C LEU A 343 6.12 -11.09 -26.91
N GLY A 344 6.01 -10.81 -28.22
CA GLY A 344 7.11 -10.23 -28.99
C GLY A 344 8.31 -11.17 -29.15
N VAL A 345 8.09 -12.50 -29.18
CA VAL A 345 9.14 -13.54 -29.30
C VAL A 345 9.08 -14.31 -30.62
N ASP A 346 8.40 -13.77 -31.63
CA ASP A 346 8.34 -14.36 -32.98
C ASP A 346 9.75 -14.41 -33.60
N GLY A 347 10.19 -15.60 -34.01
CA GLY A 347 11.44 -15.78 -34.76
C GLY A 347 12.66 -16.22 -33.94
N ARG A 348 12.47 -16.72 -32.71
CA ARG A 348 13.54 -17.38 -31.94
C ARG A 348 13.43 -18.89 -31.95
#